data_0e133c952535c49adf448417b24a27af
#
_entry.id   0e133c952535c49adf448417b24a27af
#
_cell.length_a   1.000
_cell.length_b   1.000
_cell.length_c   1.000
_cell.angle_alpha   90.00
_cell.angle_beta   90.00
_cell.angle_gamma   90.00
#
_symmetry.space_group_name_H-M   'P 1'
#
loop_
_entity.id
_entity.type
_entity.pdbx_description
1 polymer ?
#
loop_
_entity_poly.entity_id
_entity_poly.type
_entity_poly.pdbx_seq_one_letter_code
_entity_poly.pdbx_strand_id
1 'polypeptide(L)'
;MQDISSRMDAVCRRFEELSMRLNQPDTAADPALFRKLMREYHDTEPVVEAYRDWQTALDHLAQAKALLEESGTLDPDFKQMIQQEISEKSQDVAKLENNLKILLLPKDVNDGKNVIMEIRSGAGGEEAALFAHSLLRMYTMYAQNRGDRKSTRLNSSHSRASR
;
A
#
# COMPACT_ATOMS: atom_id res chain seq x y z
N MET A 1 15.91 9.08 12.35
CA MET A 1 15.06 8.19 13.17
C MET A 1 14.04 8.94 14.01
N GLN A 2 14.40 9.96 14.79
CA GLN A 2 13.42 10.72 15.61
C GLN A 2 12.26 11.35 14.82
N ASP A 3 12.49 11.78 13.58
CA ASP A 3 11.44 12.39 12.75
C ASP A 3 10.37 11.39 12.28
N ILE A 4 10.75 10.15 11.97
CA ILE A 4 9.78 9.11 11.56
C ILE A 4 8.92 8.69 12.77
N SER A 5 9.52 8.47 13.93
CA SER A 5 8.80 8.04 15.14
C SER A 5 7.76 9.08 15.57
N SER A 6 8.12 10.37 15.63
CA SER A 6 7.18 11.43 16.02
C SER A 6 6.01 11.59 15.04
N ARG A 7 6.26 11.41 13.73
CA ARG A 7 5.21 11.44 12.71
C ARG A 7 4.29 10.21 12.84
N MET A 8 4.87 9.04 13.11
CA MET A 8 4.10 7.81 13.29
C MET A 8 3.23 7.82 14.53
N ASP A 9 3.67 8.46 15.63
CA ASP A 9 2.87 8.64 16.84
C ASP A 9 1.58 9.44 16.57
N ALA A 10 1.65 10.44 15.68
CA ALA A 10 0.47 11.18 15.26
C ALA A 10 -0.46 10.32 14.37
N VAL A 11 0.10 9.51 13.47
CA VAL A 11 -0.66 8.61 12.60
C VAL A 11 -1.35 7.52 13.43
N CYS A 12 -0.65 6.90 14.38
CA CYS A 12 -1.22 5.88 15.26
C CYS A 12 -2.36 6.44 16.12
N ARG A 13 -2.19 7.62 16.72
CA ARG A 13 -3.27 8.30 17.47
C ARG A 13 -4.48 8.57 16.59
N ARG A 14 -4.25 9.04 15.37
CA ARG A 14 -5.34 9.28 14.42
C ARG A 14 -6.07 8.00 14.05
N PHE A 15 -5.35 6.92 13.84
CA PHE A 15 -5.93 5.60 13.55
C PHE A 15 -6.81 5.09 14.70
N GLU A 16 -6.37 5.25 15.94
CA GLU A 16 -7.15 4.90 17.14
C GLU A 16 -8.41 5.76 17.27
N GLU A 17 -8.31 7.08 17.03
CA GLU A 17 -9.47 7.95 16.98
C GLU A 17 -10.49 7.54 15.93
N LEU A 18 -10.02 7.17 14.73
CA LEU A 18 -10.88 6.67 13.64
C LEU A 18 -11.57 5.38 14.04
N SER A 19 -10.85 4.44 14.64
CA SER A 19 -11.41 3.18 15.15
C SER A 19 -12.49 3.44 16.20
N MET A 20 -12.24 4.32 17.17
CA MET A 20 -13.23 4.67 18.18
C MET A 20 -14.47 5.34 17.56
N ARG A 21 -14.28 6.26 16.62
CA ARG A 21 -15.38 6.96 15.95
C ARG A 21 -16.24 6.03 15.09
N LEU A 22 -15.63 5.10 14.37
CA LEU A 22 -16.35 4.13 13.55
C LEU A 22 -17.27 3.23 14.38
N ASN A 23 -16.92 2.98 15.65
CA ASN A 23 -17.71 2.19 16.58
C ASN A 23 -18.84 2.99 17.28
N GLN A 24 -18.96 4.30 17.04
CA GLN A 24 -20.03 5.11 17.65
C GLN A 24 -21.35 4.93 16.88
N PRO A 25 -22.48 4.81 17.60
CA PRO A 25 -23.80 4.67 16.96
C PRO A 25 -24.16 5.83 16.04
N ASP A 26 -23.78 7.06 16.41
CA ASP A 26 -24.04 8.27 15.62
C ASP A 26 -23.32 8.25 14.27
N THR A 27 -22.12 7.66 14.21
CA THR A 27 -21.38 7.50 12.96
C THR A 27 -22.05 6.47 12.05
N ALA A 28 -22.60 5.40 12.63
CA ALA A 28 -23.35 4.39 11.86
C ALA A 28 -24.67 4.95 11.29
N ALA A 29 -25.26 5.95 11.92
CA ALA A 29 -26.48 6.60 11.46
C ALA A 29 -26.28 7.51 10.24
N ASP A 30 -25.04 8.00 10.02
CA ASP A 30 -24.68 8.85 8.86
C ASP A 30 -23.83 8.07 7.84
N PRO A 31 -24.41 7.57 6.72
CA PRO A 31 -23.68 6.80 5.73
C PRO A 31 -22.60 7.59 4.99
N ALA A 32 -22.69 8.92 4.95
CA ALA A 32 -21.69 9.76 4.27
C ALA A 32 -20.46 9.94 5.16
N LEU A 33 -20.68 10.22 6.44
CA LEU A 33 -19.64 10.30 7.44
C LEU A 33 -18.94 8.94 7.62
N PHE A 34 -19.70 7.86 7.74
CA PHE A 34 -19.15 6.50 7.87
C PHE A 34 -18.22 6.16 6.71
N ARG A 35 -18.63 6.39 5.46
CA ARG A 35 -17.81 6.13 4.28
C ARG A 35 -16.52 6.96 4.26
N LYS A 36 -16.59 8.21 4.72
CA LYS A 36 -15.41 9.09 4.80
C LYS A 36 -14.41 8.58 5.83
N LEU A 37 -14.88 8.26 7.04
CA LEU A 37 -14.03 7.76 8.12
C LEU A 37 -13.46 6.37 7.79
N MET A 38 -14.25 5.49 7.18
CA MET A 38 -13.82 4.15 6.78
C MET A 38 -12.74 4.20 5.70
N ARG A 39 -12.85 5.15 4.75
CA ARG A 39 -11.78 5.36 3.76
C ARG A 39 -10.49 5.82 4.42
N GLU A 40 -10.56 6.80 5.31
CA GLU A 40 -9.39 7.31 6.04
C GLU A 40 -8.76 6.22 6.92
N TYR A 41 -9.58 5.39 7.57
CA TYR A 41 -9.14 4.24 8.34
C TYR A 41 -8.36 3.25 7.47
N HIS A 42 -8.95 2.83 6.36
CA HIS A 42 -8.35 1.87 5.43
C HIS A 42 -7.09 2.41 4.75
N ASP A 43 -7.01 3.72 4.50
CA ASP A 43 -5.81 4.36 3.96
C ASP A 43 -4.67 4.41 4.98
N THR A 44 -4.99 4.45 6.29
CA THR A 44 -4.02 4.57 7.38
C THR A 44 -3.57 3.21 7.91
N GLU A 45 -4.42 2.19 7.83
CA GLU A 45 -4.19 0.84 8.34
C GLU A 45 -2.85 0.23 7.90
N PRO A 46 -2.50 0.18 6.59
CA PRO A 46 -1.23 -0.43 6.15
C PRO A 46 0.00 0.31 6.66
N VAL A 47 -0.11 1.61 6.94
CA VAL A 47 0.99 2.40 7.50
C VAL A 47 1.21 2.04 8.97
N VAL A 48 0.12 1.88 9.72
CA VAL A 48 0.18 1.50 11.15
C VAL A 48 0.67 0.07 11.31
N GLU A 49 0.22 -0.86 10.47
CA GLU A 49 0.71 -2.25 10.47
C GLU A 49 2.21 -2.31 10.19
N ALA A 50 2.67 -1.67 9.12
CA ALA A 50 4.09 -1.63 8.78
C ALA A 50 4.95 -1.00 9.90
N TYR A 51 4.41 -0.02 10.63
CA TYR A 51 5.10 0.58 11.77
C TYR A 51 5.20 -0.37 12.95
N ARG A 52 4.14 -1.09 13.27
CA ARG A 52 4.14 -2.12 14.32
C ARG A 52 5.13 -3.24 14.02
N ASP A 53 5.18 -3.69 12.78
CA ASP A 53 6.14 -4.69 12.32
C ASP A 53 7.57 -4.19 12.47
N TRP A 54 7.82 -2.94 12.09
CA TRP A 54 9.13 -2.31 12.25
C TRP A 54 9.53 -2.17 13.73
N GLN A 55 8.62 -1.76 14.61
CA GLN A 55 8.87 -1.71 16.06
C GLN A 55 9.21 -3.10 16.62
N THR A 56 8.43 -4.11 16.27
CA THR A 56 8.66 -5.49 16.67
C THR A 56 10.03 -6.00 16.20
N ALA A 57 10.41 -5.69 14.97
CA ALA A 57 11.73 -6.05 14.44
C ALA A 57 12.88 -5.34 15.18
N LEU A 58 12.69 -4.07 15.58
CA LEU A 58 13.66 -3.35 16.41
C LEU A 58 13.82 -3.97 17.79
N ASP A 59 12.71 -4.36 18.43
CA ASP A 59 12.73 -4.99 19.74
C ASP A 59 13.44 -6.35 19.67
N HIS A 60 13.18 -7.17 18.67
CA HIS A 60 13.90 -8.42 18.45
C HIS A 60 15.39 -8.21 18.23
N LEU A 61 15.76 -7.20 17.44
CA LEU A 61 17.16 -6.84 17.22
C LEU A 61 17.85 -6.39 18.52
N ALA A 62 17.16 -5.61 19.35
CA ALA A 62 17.65 -5.16 20.64
C ALA A 62 17.86 -6.33 21.61
N GLN A 63 16.91 -7.27 21.66
CA GLN A 63 17.00 -8.49 22.46
C GLN A 63 18.17 -9.37 22.03
N ALA A 64 18.37 -9.60 20.72
CA ALA A 64 19.48 -10.38 20.21
C ALA A 64 20.85 -9.74 20.55
N LYS A 65 20.94 -8.40 20.50
CA LYS A 65 22.14 -7.68 20.91
C LYS A 65 22.41 -7.79 22.42
N ALA A 66 21.38 -7.65 23.25
CA ALA A 66 21.50 -7.82 24.70
C ALA A 66 21.99 -9.24 25.07
N LEU A 67 21.44 -10.27 24.42
CA LEU A 67 21.89 -11.65 24.56
C LEU A 67 23.37 -11.81 24.20
N LEU A 68 23.88 -11.14 23.18
CA LEU A 68 25.29 -11.20 22.80
C LEU A 68 26.18 -10.53 23.86
N GLU A 69 25.74 -9.41 24.45
CA GLU A 69 26.47 -8.69 25.50
C GLU A 69 26.54 -9.51 26.81
N GLU A 70 25.44 -10.15 27.19
CA GLU A 70 25.40 -11.04 28.38
C GLU A 70 26.18 -12.33 28.17
N SER A 71 26.53 -12.68 26.94
CA SER A 71 27.09 -13.94 26.53
C SER A 71 28.61 -14.08 26.81
N GLY A 72 29.16 -13.35 27.77
CA GLY A 72 30.62 -13.37 28.09
C GLY A 72 31.25 -14.76 28.24
N THR A 73 30.47 -15.78 28.62
CA THR A 73 30.91 -17.17 28.90
C THR A 73 30.34 -18.22 27.96
N LEU A 74 29.60 -17.82 26.90
CA LEU A 74 28.94 -18.77 26.00
C LEU A 74 29.90 -19.38 24.97
N ASP A 75 29.52 -20.59 24.50
CA ASP A 75 30.18 -21.37 23.45
C ASP A 75 30.40 -20.50 22.20
N PRO A 76 31.56 -20.57 21.52
CA PRO A 76 31.86 -19.87 20.29
C PRO A 76 30.82 -20.10 19.20
N ASP A 77 30.31 -21.32 19.04
CA ASP A 77 29.29 -21.66 18.03
C ASP A 77 27.98 -20.94 18.30
N PHE A 78 27.59 -20.82 19.57
CA PHE A 78 26.38 -20.08 19.94
C PHE A 78 26.51 -18.56 19.69
N LYS A 79 27.70 -17.99 19.95
CA LYS A 79 27.96 -16.58 19.61
C LYS A 79 27.87 -16.31 18.11
N GLN A 80 28.39 -17.23 17.30
CA GLN A 80 28.30 -17.11 15.84
C GLN A 80 26.83 -17.15 15.37
N MET A 81 26.01 -18.02 15.95
CA MET A 81 24.58 -18.10 15.64
C MET A 81 23.84 -16.79 15.99
N ILE A 82 24.08 -16.20 17.17
CA ILE A 82 23.50 -14.90 17.55
C ILE A 82 23.98 -13.79 16.61
N GLN A 83 25.24 -13.77 16.21
CA GLN A 83 25.75 -12.77 15.27
C GLN A 83 25.09 -12.88 13.91
N GLN A 84 24.85 -14.09 13.43
CA GLN A 84 24.11 -14.31 12.20
C GLN A 84 22.67 -13.80 12.33
N GLU A 85 21.98 -14.12 13.43
CA GLU A 85 20.63 -13.62 13.70
C GLU A 85 20.58 -12.08 13.76
N ILE A 86 21.52 -11.43 14.42
CA ILE A 86 21.64 -9.96 14.45
C ILE A 86 21.78 -9.40 13.02
N SER A 87 22.59 -10.05 12.18
CA SER A 87 22.78 -9.62 10.80
C SER A 87 21.49 -9.72 9.98
N GLU A 88 20.78 -10.85 10.09
CA GLU A 88 19.49 -11.07 9.41
C GLU A 88 18.43 -10.08 9.89
N LYS A 89 18.26 -9.92 11.21
CA LYS A 89 17.30 -8.97 11.80
C LYS A 89 17.64 -7.53 11.44
N SER A 90 18.91 -7.16 11.37
CA SER A 90 19.34 -5.83 10.93
C SER A 90 18.92 -5.52 9.48
N GLN A 91 19.04 -6.51 8.58
CA GLN A 91 18.57 -6.38 7.20
C GLN A 91 17.05 -6.24 7.12
N ASP A 92 16.33 -7.00 7.94
CA ASP A 92 14.85 -6.93 7.97
C ASP A 92 14.37 -5.59 8.50
N VAL A 93 14.98 -5.04 9.54
CA VAL A 93 14.71 -3.68 10.04
C VAL A 93 14.93 -2.65 8.92
N ALA A 94 16.03 -2.77 8.16
CA ALA A 94 16.31 -1.84 7.06
C ALA A 94 15.28 -1.94 5.93
N LYS A 95 14.81 -3.16 5.60
CA LYS A 95 13.75 -3.37 4.61
C LYS A 95 12.41 -2.76 5.07
N LEU A 96 12.03 -3.01 6.32
CA LEU A 96 10.80 -2.48 6.90
C LEU A 96 10.83 -0.95 7.00
N GLU A 97 11.97 -0.35 7.37
CA GLU A 97 12.16 1.09 7.38
C GLU A 97 11.99 1.71 5.98
N ASN A 98 12.54 1.07 4.94
CA ASN A 98 12.37 1.53 3.57
C ASN A 98 10.92 1.40 3.09
N ASN A 99 10.24 0.30 3.43
CA ASN A 99 8.83 0.13 3.15
C ASN A 99 7.97 1.22 3.82
N LEU A 100 8.26 1.51 5.09
CA LEU A 100 7.58 2.57 5.83
C LEU A 100 7.78 3.95 5.17
N LYS A 101 9.00 4.25 4.72
CA LYS A 101 9.29 5.50 3.99
C LYS A 101 8.46 5.61 2.71
N ILE A 102 8.28 4.51 1.98
CA ILE A 102 7.45 4.46 0.76
C ILE A 102 5.98 4.69 1.10
N LEU A 103 5.45 4.03 2.15
CA LEU A 103 4.06 4.19 2.59
C LEU A 103 3.75 5.59 3.12
N LEU A 104 4.75 6.31 3.63
CA LEU A 104 4.62 7.70 4.09
C LEU A 104 4.72 8.74 2.97
N LEU A 105 5.03 8.34 1.74
CA LEU A 105 4.96 9.26 0.61
C LEU A 105 3.52 9.74 0.40
N PRO A 106 3.33 11.02 0.06
CA PRO A 106 2.00 11.52 -0.22
C PRO A 106 1.37 10.75 -1.38
N LYS A 107 0.20 10.16 -1.15
CA LYS A 107 -0.58 9.52 -2.21
C LYS A 107 -1.05 10.56 -3.21
N ASP A 108 -1.10 10.22 -4.49
CA ASP A 108 -1.69 11.10 -5.49
C ASP A 108 -3.19 11.28 -5.17
N VAL A 109 -3.65 12.52 -5.18
CA VAL A 109 -5.06 12.87 -4.97
C VAL A 109 -6.00 12.23 -6.00
N ASN A 110 -5.46 11.68 -7.07
CA ASN A 110 -6.20 11.01 -8.13
C ASN A 110 -6.25 9.48 -7.98
N ASP A 111 -5.42 8.87 -7.12
CA ASP A 111 -5.36 7.40 -6.97
C ASP A 111 -6.71 6.75 -6.61
N GLY A 112 -7.57 7.46 -5.90
CA GLY A 112 -8.90 6.98 -5.53
C GLY A 112 -10.02 7.42 -6.49
N LYS A 113 -9.70 8.04 -7.63
CA LYS A 113 -10.70 8.54 -8.58
C LYS A 113 -10.96 7.55 -9.70
N ASN A 114 -12.20 7.55 -10.20
CA ASN A 114 -12.53 6.82 -11.41
C ASN A 114 -11.82 7.42 -12.62
N VAL A 115 -11.28 6.56 -13.48
CA VAL A 115 -10.57 6.96 -14.70
C VAL A 115 -11.44 6.63 -15.92
N ILE A 116 -11.50 7.56 -16.86
CA ILE A 116 -12.07 7.34 -18.19
C ILE A 116 -10.89 7.16 -19.15
N MET A 117 -10.83 5.97 -19.77
CA MET A 117 -9.82 5.67 -20.78
C MET A 117 -10.47 5.61 -22.15
N GLU A 118 -10.00 6.44 -23.07
CA GLU A 118 -10.44 6.45 -24.46
C GLU A 118 -9.32 5.90 -25.34
N ILE A 119 -9.62 4.84 -26.10
CA ILE A 119 -8.67 4.22 -27.03
C ILE A 119 -9.24 4.42 -28.43
N ARG A 120 -8.48 5.10 -29.29
CA ARG A 120 -8.84 5.36 -30.67
C ARG A 120 -7.83 4.68 -31.61
N SER A 121 -8.32 4.02 -32.65
CA SER A 121 -7.48 3.63 -33.77
C SER A 121 -7.08 4.89 -34.54
N GLY A 122 -5.78 5.13 -34.71
CA GLY A 122 -5.28 6.25 -35.53
C GLY A 122 -5.45 5.98 -37.03
N ALA A 123 -4.72 6.73 -37.86
CA ALA A 123 -4.62 6.50 -39.29
C ALA A 123 -3.82 5.21 -39.55
N GLY A 124 -4.45 4.09 -39.89
CA GLY A 124 -3.75 2.79 -40.06
C GLY A 124 -4.65 1.63 -40.44
N GLY A 125 -5.91 1.87 -40.80
CA GLY A 125 -6.83 0.84 -41.28
C GLY A 125 -7.12 -0.26 -40.27
N GLU A 126 -7.26 -1.51 -40.74
CA GLU A 126 -7.60 -2.67 -39.90
C GLU A 126 -6.54 -3.01 -38.84
N GLU A 127 -5.26 -2.86 -39.15
CA GLU A 127 -4.18 -3.13 -38.21
C GLU A 127 -4.21 -2.19 -36.98
N ALA A 128 -4.48 -0.92 -37.21
CA ALA A 128 -4.63 0.04 -36.12
C ALA A 128 -5.85 -0.27 -35.25
N ALA A 129 -6.95 -0.74 -35.85
CA ALA A 129 -8.14 -1.18 -35.12
C ALA A 129 -7.85 -2.43 -34.27
N LEU A 130 -7.12 -3.42 -34.81
CA LEU A 130 -6.69 -4.61 -34.07
C LEU A 130 -5.78 -4.28 -32.91
N PHE A 131 -4.86 -3.33 -33.11
CA PHE A 131 -3.98 -2.87 -32.03
C PHE A 131 -4.77 -2.16 -30.93
N ALA A 132 -5.69 -1.26 -31.28
CA ALA A 132 -6.58 -0.61 -30.31
C ALA A 132 -7.41 -1.63 -29.51
N HIS A 133 -7.90 -2.68 -30.16
CA HIS A 133 -8.61 -3.77 -29.49
C HIS A 133 -7.69 -4.54 -28.53
N SER A 134 -6.46 -4.79 -28.90
CA SER A 134 -5.47 -5.45 -28.06
C SER A 134 -5.14 -4.63 -26.81
N LEU A 135 -4.99 -3.30 -26.95
CA LEU A 135 -4.82 -2.39 -25.82
C LEU A 135 -6.04 -2.39 -24.91
N LEU A 136 -7.25 -2.33 -25.46
CA LEU A 136 -8.49 -2.39 -24.67
C LEU A 136 -8.55 -3.68 -23.84
N ARG A 137 -8.20 -4.81 -24.46
CA ARG A 137 -8.15 -6.12 -23.77
C ARG A 137 -7.12 -6.11 -22.64
N MET A 138 -5.92 -5.60 -22.89
CA MET A 138 -4.85 -5.50 -21.90
C MET A 138 -5.28 -4.70 -20.66
N TYR A 139 -5.80 -3.50 -20.85
CA TYR A 139 -6.26 -2.66 -19.74
C TYR A 139 -7.49 -3.25 -19.01
N THR A 140 -8.37 -3.90 -19.76
CA THR A 140 -9.52 -4.59 -19.20
C THR A 140 -9.10 -5.74 -18.29
N MET A 141 -8.13 -6.55 -18.71
CA MET A 141 -7.59 -7.65 -17.90
C MET A 141 -6.84 -7.13 -16.67
N TYR A 142 -6.07 -6.05 -16.84
CA TYR A 142 -5.39 -5.41 -15.72
C TYR A 142 -6.38 -4.92 -14.66
N ALA A 143 -7.42 -4.18 -15.06
CA ALA A 143 -8.46 -3.70 -14.15
C ALA A 143 -9.17 -4.86 -13.42
N GLN A 144 -9.50 -5.94 -14.15
CA GLN A 144 -10.09 -7.14 -13.54
C GLN A 144 -9.20 -7.78 -12.48
N ASN A 145 -7.89 -7.91 -12.78
CA ASN A 145 -6.94 -8.48 -11.82
C ASN A 145 -6.75 -7.62 -10.57
N ARG A 146 -7.00 -6.30 -10.68
CA ARG A 146 -6.96 -5.36 -9.55
C ARG A 146 -8.28 -5.25 -8.80
N GLY A 147 -9.33 -5.97 -9.25
CA GLY A 147 -10.66 -5.90 -8.65
C GLY A 147 -11.47 -4.65 -9.03
N ASP A 148 -10.99 -3.87 -10.01
CA ASP A 148 -11.68 -2.66 -10.46
C ASP A 148 -12.97 -2.97 -11.21
N ARG A 149 -14.03 -2.19 -10.95
CA ARG A 149 -15.28 -2.26 -11.68
C ARG A 149 -15.15 -1.53 -13.00
N LYS A 150 -15.33 -2.25 -14.11
CA LYS A 150 -15.32 -1.64 -15.45
C LYS A 150 -16.73 -1.42 -15.99
N SER A 151 -16.90 -0.31 -16.71
CA SER A 151 -18.03 -0.07 -17.60
C SER A 151 -17.49 0.21 -19.01
N THR A 152 -17.87 -0.60 -19.99
CA THR A 152 -17.43 -0.43 -21.36
C THR A 152 -18.55 0.19 -22.18
N ARG A 153 -18.29 1.35 -22.80
CA ARG A 153 -19.18 1.96 -23.81
C ARG A 153 -18.49 1.89 -25.16
N LEU A 154 -19.06 1.16 -26.10
CA LEU A 154 -18.68 1.22 -27.51
C LEU A 154 -19.36 2.44 -28.14
N ASN A 155 -18.56 3.43 -28.56
CA ASN A 155 -19.08 4.58 -29.28
C ASN A 155 -19.11 4.25 -30.77
N SER A 156 -20.28 3.92 -31.28
CA SER A 156 -20.52 3.55 -32.70
C SER A 156 -20.63 4.75 -33.64
N SER A 157 -20.26 5.97 -33.22
CA SER A 157 -20.48 7.20 -34.01
C SER A 157 -19.49 7.39 -35.18
N HIS A 158 -18.57 6.47 -35.44
CA HIS A 158 -17.62 6.57 -36.56
C HIS A 158 -17.93 5.71 -37.78
N SER A 159 -19.09 5.07 -37.88
CA SER A 159 -19.47 4.27 -39.05
C SER A 159 -20.29 5.04 -40.10
N ARG A 160 -20.34 6.38 -40.05
CA ARG A 160 -21.05 7.22 -41.04
C ARG A 160 -20.16 8.32 -41.61
N ALA A 161 -19.13 7.94 -42.33
CA ALA A 161 -18.49 8.84 -43.29
C ALA A 161 -17.77 8.01 -44.36
N SER A 162 -18.56 7.45 -45.25
CA SER A 162 -18.15 7.01 -46.58
C SER A 162 -19.40 6.88 -47.45
N ARG A 163 -19.80 7.96 -48.06
CA ARG A 163 -20.45 8.00 -49.38
C ARG A 163 -19.96 9.22 -50.08
#